data_d7fcd24c28f0ea1e7c957215afcca77f
#
_entry.id   d7fcd24c28f0ea1e7c957215afcca77f
#
_cell.length_a   1.000
_cell.length_b   1.000
_cell.length_c   1.000
_cell.angle_alpha   90.00
_cell.angle_beta   90.00
_cell.angle_gamma   90.00
#
_symmetry.space_group_name_H-M   'P 1'
#
loop_
_entity.id
_entity.type
_entity.pdbx_description
1 polymer ?
#
loop_
_entity_poly.entity_id
_entity_poly.type
_entity_poly.pdbx_seq_one_letter_code
_entity_poly.pdbx_strand_id
1 'polypeptide(L)'
;MAGTREAGIAAVLRALPEPALVVEPDGRIVLSNPAAAARLGAGAAPGGLLTALCPDEDPETGARLRTYLDRCAGSHAALPGAVALRGADGATVRFRCSGALLEPAAPDGSRRARLLLRLLPGRGDRRFSLLARQLRELKAEIRERRRIQAVLEDALREREVLVRELHHRVKNSLHMLVGMLGAARRDTASADAKAVLAEVEHRLSAVGRVHQMLYGEGSLVGVRGDELVKALCPAVLRALGADPQRLSVEAAPIEVPNDVAVPLALILNELLTNALKHGHGPGGPPGGVRVRLAALGGAGFELAVEDDGPGFDPAMAVGRRASGLGLVRGLARQLGGSFRVERGRAGEGDAADAGEEGGTGARCVVRFEGRR
;
A
#
# COMPACT_ATOMS: atom_id res chain seq x y z
N MET A 1 -33.55 59.70 46.02
CA MET A 1 -32.26 58.97 45.68
C MET A 1 -32.40 57.92 44.57
N ALA A 2 -33.54 57.26 44.36
CA ALA A 2 -33.71 56.27 43.28
C ALA A 2 -33.64 56.86 41.86
N GLY A 3 -34.22 57.99 41.59
CA GLY A 3 -34.22 58.63 40.27
C GLY A 3 -32.82 59.08 39.76
N THR A 4 -31.90 59.47 40.67
CA THR A 4 -30.53 59.91 40.31
C THR A 4 -29.70 58.74 39.84
N ARG A 5 -29.85 57.56 40.42
CA ARG A 5 -29.16 56.31 40.00
C ARG A 5 -29.64 55.79 38.66
N GLU A 6 -30.96 55.84 38.46
CA GLU A 6 -31.56 55.36 37.19
C GLU A 6 -31.13 56.25 36.01
N ALA A 7 -31.08 57.57 36.24
CA ALA A 7 -30.53 58.52 35.26
C ALA A 7 -29.05 58.23 34.92
N GLY A 8 -28.24 57.87 35.92
CA GLY A 8 -26.86 57.48 35.71
C GLY A 8 -26.69 56.21 34.87
N ILE A 9 -27.48 55.16 35.17
CA ILE A 9 -27.48 53.90 34.39
C ILE A 9 -27.92 54.18 32.97
N ALA A 10 -28.98 54.97 32.78
CA ALA A 10 -29.45 55.31 31.44
C ALA A 10 -28.45 56.14 30.64
N ALA A 11 -27.63 56.98 31.27
CA ALA A 11 -26.57 57.73 30.60
C ALA A 11 -25.44 56.83 30.13
N VAL A 12 -25.00 55.90 30.97
CA VAL A 12 -23.94 54.91 30.60
C VAL A 12 -24.48 53.97 29.52
N LEU A 13 -25.71 53.51 29.62
CA LEU A 13 -26.31 52.62 28.66
C LEU A 13 -26.40 53.25 27.26
N ARG A 14 -26.72 54.59 27.21
CA ARG A 14 -26.75 55.35 25.95
C ARG A 14 -25.39 55.52 25.28
N ALA A 15 -24.31 55.48 26.05
CA ALA A 15 -22.96 55.58 25.53
C ALA A 15 -22.42 54.27 24.90
N LEU A 16 -23.12 53.15 25.13
CA LEU A 16 -22.72 51.84 24.53
C LEU A 16 -23.12 51.81 23.06
N PRO A 17 -22.16 51.51 22.15
CA PRO A 17 -22.42 51.49 20.71
C PRO A 17 -23.19 50.22 20.29
N GLU A 18 -23.10 49.13 21.07
CA GLU A 18 -23.80 47.87 20.83
C GLU A 18 -25.22 47.91 21.47
N PRO A 19 -26.18 47.13 20.94
CA PRO A 19 -27.46 46.94 21.57
C PRO A 19 -27.33 46.44 23.00
N ALA A 20 -27.86 47.21 23.96
CA ALA A 20 -27.79 46.89 25.37
C ALA A 20 -29.13 47.17 26.06
N LEU A 21 -29.49 46.25 26.97
CA LEU A 21 -30.75 46.28 27.72
C LEU A 21 -30.43 46.14 29.21
N VAL A 22 -31.23 46.80 30.05
CA VAL A 22 -31.35 46.42 31.46
C VAL A 22 -32.68 45.68 31.60
N VAL A 23 -32.58 44.46 32.12
CA VAL A 23 -33.73 43.57 32.26
C VAL A 23 -33.85 43.02 33.69
N GLU A 24 -35.03 42.69 34.13
CA GLU A 24 -35.27 41.89 35.34
C GLU A 24 -35.08 40.39 35.05
N PRO A 25 -34.92 39.52 36.05
CA PRO A 25 -34.76 38.09 35.84
C PRO A 25 -35.91 37.41 35.09
N ASP A 26 -37.14 37.96 35.24
CA ASP A 26 -38.31 37.48 34.50
C ASP A 26 -38.33 37.88 33.02
N GLY A 27 -37.29 38.67 32.57
CA GLY A 27 -37.13 39.14 31.21
C GLY A 27 -37.84 40.48 30.92
N ARG A 28 -38.43 41.16 31.91
CA ARG A 28 -39.01 42.48 31.75
C ARG A 28 -37.92 43.52 31.48
N ILE A 29 -38.07 44.27 30.41
CA ILE A 29 -37.14 45.32 29.99
C ILE A 29 -37.38 46.56 30.85
N VAL A 30 -36.34 47.00 31.55
CA VAL A 30 -36.37 48.22 32.39
C VAL A 30 -35.84 49.41 31.60
N LEU A 31 -34.71 49.24 30.91
CA LEU A 31 -34.11 50.27 30.06
C LEU A 31 -33.55 49.66 28.79
N SER A 32 -33.56 50.44 27.73
CA SER A 32 -32.90 50.07 26.47
C SER A 32 -32.09 51.25 25.90
N ASN A 33 -31.01 50.98 25.24
CA ASN A 33 -30.25 52.00 24.55
C ASN A 33 -30.75 52.21 23.10
N PRO A 34 -30.39 53.32 22.44
CA PRO A 34 -30.79 53.58 21.05
C PRO A 34 -30.44 52.47 20.08
N ALA A 35 -29.30 51.82 20.29
CA ALA A 35 -28.87 50.70 19.43
C ALA A 35 -29.77 49.47 19.60
N ALA A 36 -30.25 49.16 20.80
CA ALA A 36 -31.21 48.10 21.04
C ALA A 36 -32.61 48.43 20.44
N ALA A 37 -33.07 49.68 20.62
CA ALA A 37 -34.30 50.14 20.02
C ALA A 37 -34.27 50.10 18.48
N ALA A 38 -33.17 50.51 17.86
CA ALA A 38 -32.99 50.43 16.40
C ALA A 38 -32.97 48.99 15.88
N ARG A 39 -32.41 48.05 16.67
CA ARG A 39 -32.22 46.66 16.21
C ARG A 39 -33.43 45.76 16.48
N LEU A 40 -34.11 45.97 17.62
CA LEU A 40 -35.22 45.11 18.07
C LEU A 40 -36.59 45.80 17.90
N GLY A 41 -36.61 47.07 17.52
CA GLY A 41 -37.84 47.84 17.32
C GLY A 41 -38.62 48.11 18.61
N ALA A 42 -39.92 48.29 18.48
CA ALA A 42 -40.85 48.61 19.61
C ALA A 42 -40.83 47.53 20.70
N GLY A 43 -40.45 46.29 20.40
CA GLY A 43 -40.38 45.22 21.39
C GLY A 43 -39.25 45.40 22.44
N ALA A 44 -38.30 46.29 22.19
CA ALA A 44 -37.25 46.66 23.16
C ALA A 44 -37.63 47.83 24.05
N ALA A 45 -38.87 48.32 24.00
CA ALA A 45 -39.36 49.42 24.84
C ALA A 45 -39.34 49.01 26.32
N PRO A 46 -39.09 49.96 27.26
CA PRO A 46 -39.28 49.74 28.68
C PRO A 46 -40.65 49.21 28.99
N GLY A 47 -40.81 48.23 29.86
CA GLY A 47 -42.03 47.52 30.19
C GLY A 47 -42.33 46.28 29.33
N GLY A 48 -41.69 46.14 28.19
CA GLY A 48 -41.79 44.94 27.34
C GLY A 48 -41.16 43.71 27.96
N LEU A 49 -41.47 42.52 27.42
CA LEU A 49 -40.86 41.25 27.80
C LEU A 49 -39.90 40.80 26.71
N LEU A 50 -38.65 40.54 27.09
CA LEU A 50 -37.61 40.05 26.16
C LEU A 50 -37.99 38.70 25.57
N THR A 51 -38.72 37.87 26.32
CA THR A 51 -39.23 36.56 25.85
C THR A 51 -40.28 36.70 24.75
N ALA A 52 -41.00 37.83 24.67
CA ALA A 52 -41.95 38.09 23.57
C ALA A 52 -41.25 38.38 22.23
N LEU A 53 -39.95 38.66 22.24
CA LEU A 53 -39.13 38.82 21.06
C LEU A 53 -38.53 37.50 20.57
N CYS A 54 -38.69 36.38 21.31
CA CYS A 54 -38.26 35.09 20.85
C CYS A 54 -39.11 34.64 19.65
N PRO A 55 -38.53 33.92 18.67
CA PRO A 55 -39.29 33.37 17.54
C PRO A 55 -40.34 32.37 18.02
N ASP A 56 -41.54 32.44 17.46
CA ASP A 56 -42.66 31.53 17.79
C ASP A 56 -42.36 30.08 17.29
N GLU A 57 -41.47 29.92 16.33
CA GLU A 57 -41.09 28.64 15.73
C GLU A 57 -40.23 27.73 16.65
N ASP A 58 -39.64 28.29 17.71
CA ASP A 58 -38.83 27.53 18.67
C ASP A 58 -39.25 27.84 20.12
N PRO A 59 -40.24 27.12 20.66
CA PRO A 59 -40.74 27.34 22.02
C PRO A 59 -39.69 27.13 23.12
N GLU A 60 -38.61 26.39 22.82
CA GLU A 60 -37.53 26.22 23.77
C GLU A 60 -36.67 27.48 23.91
N THR A 61 -36.64 28.36 22.91
CA THR A 61 -35.77 29.56 22.94
C THR A 61 -36.18 30.47 24.11
N GLY A 62 -37.44 30.64 24.38
CA GLY A 62 -37.93 31.42 25.53
C GLY A 62 -37.55 30.81 26.88
N ALA A 63 -37.61 29.49 27.01
CA ALA A 63 -37.19 28.77 28.22
C ALA A 63 -35.64 28.85 28.42
N ARG A 64 -34.87 28.69 27.36
CA ARG A 64 -33.40 28.85 27.38
C ARG A 64 -32.99 30.27 27.76
N LEU A 65 -33.73 31.29 27.28
CA LEU A 65 -33.47 32.67 27.62
C LEU A 65 -33.73 32.92 29.12
N ARG A 66 -34.83 32.43 29.67
CA ARG A 66 -35.12 32.53 31.13
C ARG A 66 -34.04 31.88 31.96
N THR A 67 -33.67 30.64 31.66
CA THR A 67 -32.56 29.94 32.34
C THR A 67 -31.25 30.73 32.27
N TYR A 68 -30.97 31.36 31.16
CA TYR A 68 -29.79 32.21 31.01
C TYR A 68 -29.87 33.46 31.89
N LEU A 69 -31.01 34.16 31.96
CA LEU A 69 -31.22 35.34 32.80
C LEU A 69 -31.10 34.98 34.29
N ASP A 70 -31.68 33.84 34.73
CA ASP A 70 -31.54 33.35 36.09
C ASP A 70 -30.07 33.11 36.50
N ARG A 71 -29.28 32.56 35.59
CA ARG A 71 -27.84 32.39 35.82
C ARG A 71 -27.13 33.73 35.93
N CYS A 72 -27.50 34.71 35.11
CA CYS A 72 -26.93 36.04 35.15
C CYS A 72 -27.30 36.78 36.46
N ALA A 73 -28.45 36.50 37.04
CA ALA A 73 -28.87 37.08 38.31
C ALA A 73 -27.99 36.67 39.51
N GLY A 74 -27.33 35.53 39.41
CA GLY A 74 -26.35 35.04 40.40
C GLY A 74 -24.90 35.45 40.16
N SER A 75 -24.57 36.27 39.11
CA SER A 75 -23.21 36.56 38.73
C SER A 75 -22.94 38.02 38.40
N HIS A 76 -21.97 38.62 39.09
CA HIS A 76 -21.44 39.94 38.73
C HIS A 76 -20.45 39.85 37.55
N ALA A 77 -19.91 38.69 37.27
CA ALA A 77 -19.11 38.46 36.08
C ALA A 77 -20.00 38.31 34.85
N ALA A 78 -19.59 38.86 33.72
CA ALA A 78 -20.33 38.79 32.49
C ALA A 78 -20.36 37.33 31.94
N LEU A 79 -21.53 36.73 31.94
CA LEU A 79 -21.76 35.39 31.44
C LEU A 79 -22.03 35.41 29.92
N PRO A 80 -21.29 34.65 29.10
CA PRO A 80 -21.58 34.56 27.68
C PRO A 80 -22.80 33.71 27.42
N GLY A 81 -23.58 34.10 26.38
CA GLY A 81 -24.76 33.36 25.92
C GLY A 81 -25.04 33.62 24.45
N ALA A 82 -26.07 32.97 23.96
CA ALA A 82 -26.62 33.23 22.63
C ALA A 82 -28.15 33.18 22.68
N VAL A 83 -28.80 34.14 22.03
CA VAL A 83 -30.25 34.22 21.94
C VAL A 83 -30.68 34.58 20.53
N ALA A 84 -31.77 33.98 20.08
CA ALA A 84 -32.44 34.38 18.84
C ALA A 84 -33.59 35.29 19.18
N LEU A 85 -33.63 36.50 18.63
CA LEU A 85 -34.66 37.50 18.87
C LEU A 85 -35.19 38.03 17.53
N ARG A 86 -36.44 38.42 17.51
CA ARG A 86 -37.08 39.08 16.37
C ARG A 86 -36.57 40.52 16.27
N GLY A 87 -36.01 40.87 15.13
CA GLY A 87 -35.55 42.22 14.82
C GLY A 87 -36.68 43.20 14.52
N ALA A 88 -36.36 44.48 14.36
CA ALA A 88 -37.30 45.53 13.99
C ALA A 88 -37.99 45.27 12.63
N ASP A 89 -37.34 44.53 11.74
CA ASP A 89 -37.81 44.11 10.42
C ASP A 89 -38.65 42.82 10.45
N GLY A 90 -38.91 42.27 11.66
CA GLY A 90 -39.57 40.98 11.85
C GLY A 90 -38.69 39.75 11.62
N ALA A 91 -37.46 39.90 11.11
CA ALA A 91 -36.57 38.79 10.87
C ALA A 91 -35.97 38.27 12.18
N THR A 92 -35.80 36.96 12.28
CA THR A 92 -35.10 36.34 13.42
C THR A 92 -33.58 36.55 13.31
N VAL A 93 -33.04 37.27 14.27
CA VAL A 93 -31.59 37.55 14.36
C VAL A 93 -31.00 36.83 15.54
N ARG A 94 -29.90 36.10 15.30
CA ARG A 94 -29.15 35.43 16.35
C ARG A 94 -28.11 36.38 16.93
N PHE A 95 -28.22 36.67 18.23
CA PHE A 95 -27.30 37.50 18.96
C PHE A 95 -26.38 36.63 19.84
N ARG A 96 -25.13 37.00 19.91
CA ARG A 96 -24.27 36.62 21.03
C ARG A 96 -24.61 37.61 22.16
N CYS A 97 -24.84 37.12 23.35
CA CYS A 97 -25.13 37.97 24.48
C CYS A 97 -24.11 37.83 25.60
N SER A 98 -24.00 38.88 26.38
CA SER A 98 -23.19 38.90 27.59
C SER A 98 -24.04 39.55 28.67
N GLY A 99 -24.42 38.75 29.66
CA GLY A 99 -25.29 39.18 30.77
C GLY A 99 -24.58 39.20 32.11
N ALA A 100 -24.78 40.19 32.92
CA ALA A 100 -24.25 40.30 34.28
C ALA A 100 -25.26 40.96 35.23
N LEU A 101 -25.16 40.60 36.51
CA LEU A 101 -25.92 41.30 37.56
C LEU A 101 -25.43 42.74 37.67
N LEU A 102 -26.32 43.70 37.41
CA LEU A 102 -26.04 45.11 37.51
C LEU A 102 -26.38 45.64 38.93
N GLU A 103 -27.55 45.26 39.43
CA GLU A 103 -28.00 45.60 40.77
C GLU A 103 -28.69 44.39 41.39
N PRO A 104 -28.35 44.00 42.64
CA PRO A 104 -29.05 42.92 43.33
C PRO A 104 -30.45 43.37 43.75
N ALA A 105 -31.32 42.42 44.01
CA ALA A 105 -32.62 42.68 44.60
C ALA A 105 -32.45 43.36 45.98
N ALA A 106 -33.34 44.26 46.32
CA ALA A 106 -33.34 44.86 47.65
C ALA A 106 -33.81 43.83 48.71
N PRO A 107 -33.18 43.77 49.89
CA PRO A 107 -33.54 42.82 50.94
C PRO A 107 -34.95 42.92 51.42
N ASP A 108 -35.55 44.14 51.32
CA ASP A 108 -36.94 44.48 51.71
C ASP A 108 -37.98 44.16 50.61
N GLY A 109 -37.51 43.57 49.47
CA GLY A 109 -38.40 43.28 48.34
C GLY A 109 -38.85 44.50 47.54
N SER A 110 -38.42 45.70 47.90
CA SER A 110 -38.85 46.97 47.26
C SER A 110 -38.32 47.13 45.84
N ARG A 111 -37.28 46.39 45.47
CA ARG A 111 -36.64 46.40 44.14
C ARG A 111 -36.20 45.04 43.72
N ARG A 112 -36.51 44.63 42.47
CA ARG A 112 -36.06 43.43 41.86
C ARG A 112 -34.59 43.58 41.39
N ALA A 113 -33.90 42.44 41.21
CA ALA A 113 -32.59 42.42 40.60
C ALA A 113 -32.63 43.00 39.18
N ARG A 114 -31.58 43.70 38.79
CA ARG A 114 -31.43 44.23 37.43
C ARG A 114 -30.18 43.64 36.78
N LEU A 115 -30.34 43.20 35.55
CA LEU A 115 -29.29 42.57 34.74
C LEU A 115 -28.93 43.47 33.58
N LEU A 116 -27.63 43.66 33.33
CA LEU A 116 -27.17 44.27 32.08
C LEU A 116 -27.01 43.17 31.03
N LEU A 117 -27.72 43.27 29.92
CA LEU A 117 -27.64 42.37 28.80
C LEU A 117 -27.12 43.13 27.57
N ARG A 118 -25.94 42.79 27.09
CA ARG A 118 -25.36 43.33 25.87
C ARG A 118 -25.59 42.31 24.76
N LEU A 119 -26.12 42.76 23.62
CA LEU A 119 -26.45 41.96 22.48
C LEU A 119 -25.50 42.31 21.34
N LEU A 120 -24.57 41.44 21.06
CA LEU A 120 -23.70 41.56 19.91
C LEU A 120 -24.39 40.84 18.75
N PRO A 121 -24.64 41.52 17.60
CA PRO A 121 -25.12 40.80 16.45
C PRO A 121 -24.16 39.66 16.21
N GLY A 122 -24.70 38.43 16.26
CA GLY A 122 -23.93 37.30 15.85
C GLY A 122 -23.53 37.59 14.41
N ARG A 123 -22.33 38.08 14.21
CA ARG A 123 -21.76 38.04 12.87
C ARG A 123 -21.88 36.58 12.49
N GLY A 124 -22.89 36.28 11.68
CA GLY A 124 -22.84 35.08 10.85
C GLY A 124 -21.58 35.25 10.03
N ASP A 125 -20.46 34.93 10.66
CA ASP A 125 -19.19 35.09 10.04
C ASP A 125 -19.24 34.12 8.87
N ARG A 126 -19.54 34.67 7.68
CA ARG A 126 -19.60 33.90 6.43
C ARG A 126 -18.32 33.05 6.30
N ARG A 127 -17.23 33.51 6.91
CA ARG A 127 -15.98 32.79 7.00
C ARG A 127 -16.09 31.55 7.91
N PHE A 128 -16.73 31.66 9.09
CA PHE A 128 -16.93 30.51 9.99
C PHE A 128 -17.90 29.47 9.42
N SER A 129 -18.98 29.91 8.76
CA SER A 129 -19.92 28.99 8.13
C SER A 129 -19.28 28.29 6.94
N LEU A 130 -18.47 29.00 6.13
CA LEU A 130 -17.71 28.44 5.02
C LEU A 130 -16.66 27.44 5.53
N LEU A 131 -15.87 27.83 6.54
CA LEU A 131 -14.85 26.97 7.14
C LEU A 131 -15.47 25.71 7.76
N ALA A 132 -16.59 25.85 8.47
CA ALA A 132 -17.31 24.72 9.05
C ALA A 132 -17.88 23.77 7.98
N ARG A 133 -18.27 24.32 6.80
CA ARG A 133 -18.68 23.51 5.66
C ARG A 133 -17.50 22.77 5.06
N GLN A 134 -16.38 23.46 4.78
CA GLN A 134 -15.16 22.84 4.25
C GLN A 134 -14.63 21.74 5.18
N LEU A 135 -14.63 21.96 6.50
CA LEU A 135 -14.24 20.96 7.48
C LEU A 135 -15.15 19.72 7.46
N ARG A 136 -16.45 19.90 7.24
CA ARG A 136 -17.37 18.76 7.11
C ARG A 136 -17.14 17.98 5.82
N GLU A 137 -16.95 18.67 4.70
CA GLU A 137 -16.65 18.08 3.40
C GLU A 137 -15.30 17.30 3.45
N LEU A 138 -14.25 17.91 4.02
CA LEU A 138 -12.95 17.26 4.18
C LEU A 138 -13.03 16.02 5.09
N LYS A 139 -13.77 16.10 6.21
CA LYS A 139 -13.98 14.95 7.09
C LYS A 139 -14.76 13.82 6.41
N ALA A 140 -15.69 14.15 5.51
CA ALA A 140 -16.44 13.17 4.73
C ALA A 140 -15.51 12.48 3.71
N GLU A 141 -14.69 13.27 3.01
CA GLU A 141 -13.69 12.73 2.06
C GLU A 141 -12.66 11.83 2.72
N ILE A 142 -12.12 12.25 3.89
CA ILE A 142 -11.18 11.41 4.65
C ILE A 142 -11.83 10.07 5.08
N ARG A 143 -13.09 10.10 5.50
CA ARG A 143 -13.82 8.87 5.87
C ARG A 143 -14.00 7.95 4.67
N GLU A 144 -14.36 8.50 3.52
CA GLU A 144 -14.54 7.71 2.29
C GLU A 144 -13.20 7.13 1.80
N ARG A 145 -12.13 7.93 1.78
CA ARG A 145 -10.79 7.42 1.46
C ARG A 145 -10.35 6.28 2.37
N ARG A 146 -10.57 6.40 3.69
CA ARG A 146 -10.26 5.32 4.65
C ARG A 146 -11.07 4.06 4.39
N ARG A 147 -12.35 4.22 4.02
CA ARG A 147 -13.21 3.09 3.67
C ARG A 147 -12.71 2.37 2.42
N ILE A 148 -12.39 3.12 1.36
CA ILE A 148 -11.85 2.57 0.11
C ILE A 148 -10.50 1.88 0.38
N GLN A 149 -9.63 2.50 1.18
CA GLN A 149 -8.35 1.92 1.54
C GLN A 149 -8.51 0.60 2.29
N ALA A 150 -9.42 0.52 3.27
CA ALA A 150 -9.69 -0.71 4.00
C ALA A 150 -10.19 -1.84 3.08
N VAL A 151 -11.11 -1.53 2.15
CA VAL A 151 -11.61 -2.50 1.15
C VAL A 151 -10.48 -2.97 0.24
N LEU A 152 -9.60 -2.06 -0.19
CA LEU A 152 -8.46 -2.41 -1.04
C LEU A 152 -7.46 -3.30 -0.30
N GLU A 153 -7.15 -2.99 0.95
CA GLU A 153 -6.26 -3.80 1.79
C GLU A 153 -6.82 -5.21 2.03
N ASP A 154 -8.14 -5.34 2.24
CA ASP A 154 -8.80 -6.63 2.36
C ASP A 154 -8.74 -7.43 1.04
N ALA A 155 -9.04 -6.79 -0.08
CA ALA A 155 -8.95 -7.42 -1.40
C ALA A 155 -7.51 -7.86 -1.75
N LEU A 156 -6.50 -7.06 -1.38
CA LEU A 156 -5.10 -7.45 -1.54
C LEU A 156 -4.73 -8.68 -0.70
N ARG A 157 -5.17 -8.72 0.57
CA ARG A 157 -4.98 -9.88 1.45
C ARG A 157 -5.64 -11.15 0.90
N GLU A 158 -6.88 -11.04 0.44
CA GLU A 158 -7.58 -12.16 -0.18
C GLU A 158 -6.85 -12.65 -1.43
N ARG A 159 -6.42 -11.72 -2.30
CA ARG A 159 -5.62 -12.06 -3.49
C ARG A 159 -4.33 -12.80 -3.11
N GLU A 160 -3.62 -12.37 -2.08
CA GLU A 160 -2.39 -13.04 -1.62
C GLU A 160 -2.64 -14.46 -1.13
N VAL A 161 -3.76 -14.69 -0.44
CA VAL A 161 -4.17 -16.02 0.02
C VAL A 161 -4.48 -16.92 -1.18
N LEU A 162 -5.25 -16.42 -2.15
CA LEU A 162 -5.61 -17.19 -3.36
C LEU A 162 -4.37 -17.51 -4.20
N VAL A 163 -3.47 -16.58 -4.38
CA VAL A 163 -2.19 -16.77 -5.09
C VAL A 163 -1.36 -17.86 -4.40
N ARG A 164 -1.24 -17.83 -3.09
CA ARG A 164 -0.54 -18.85 -2.30
C ARG A 164 -1.17 -20.22 -2.46
N GLU A 165 -2.49 -20.33 -2.39
CA GLU A 165 -3.22 -21.60 -2.59
C GLU A 165 -3.02 -22.16 -4.01
N LEU A 166 -3.04 -21.28 -5.04
CA LEU A 166 -2.74 -21.69 -6.42
C LEU A 166 -1.32 -22.28 -6.52
N HIS A 167 -0.32 -21.64 -5.89
CA HIS A 167 1.06 -22.15 -5.90
C HIS A 167 1.18 -23.49 -5.17
N HIS A 168 0.49 -23.66 -4.05
CA HIS A 168 0.42 -24.96 -3.38
C HIS A 168 -0.19 -26.04 -4.25
N ARG A 169 -1.26 -25.74 -4.99
CA ARG A 169 -1.89 -26.67 -5.91
C ARG A 169 -1.01 -27.02 -7.10
N VAL A 170 -0.34 -26.04 -7.71
CA VAL A 170 0.62 -26.28 -8.80
C VAL A 170 1.76 -27.17 -8.30
N LYS A 171 2.35 -26.90 -7.13
CA LYS A 171 3.37 -27.76 -6.53
C LYS A 171 2.90 -29.20 -6.35
N ASN A 172 1.70 -29.39 -5.80
CA ASN A 172 1.11 -30.72 -5.56
C ASN A 172 0.86 -31.46 -6.90
N SER A 173 0.38 -30.75 -7.93
CA SER A 173 0.17 -31.31 -9.27
C SER A 173 1.49 -31.73 -9.91
N LEU A 174 2.54 -30.92 -9.81
CA LEU A 174 3.87 -31.27 -10.31
C LEU A 174 4.45 -32.48 -9.58
N HIS A 175 4.33 -32.58 -8.27
CA HIS A 175 4.77 -33.75 -7.49
C HIS A 175 4.03 -35.03 -7.90
N MET A 176 2.71 -34.92 -8.10
CA MET A 176 1.89 -36.05 -8.57
C MET A 176 2.32 -36.52 -9.96
N LEU A 177 2.57 -35.59 -10.90
CA LEU A 177 3.06 -35.92 -12.24
C LEU A 177 4.41 -36.60 -12.20
N VAL A 178 5.35 -36.09 -11.39
CA VAL A 178 6.68 -36.74 -11.18
C VAL A 178 6.52 -38.16 -10.63
N GLY A 179 5.61 -38.33 -9.64
CA GLY A 179 5.31 -39.65 -9.09
C GLY A 179 4.74 -40.65 -10.12
N MET A 180 3.81 -40.16 -10.96
CA MET A 180 3.21 -41.00 -12.07
C MET A 180 4.27 -41.36 -13.11
N LEU A 181 5.16 -40.42 -13.49
CA LEU A 181 6.25 -40.73 -14.42
C LEU A 181 7.24 -41.73 -13.84
N GLY A 182 7.56 -41.60 -12.56
CA GLY A 182 8.42 -42.56 -11.87
C GLY A 182 7.79 -43.96 -11.78
N ALA A 183 6.48 -44.07 -11.58
CA ALA A 183 5.77 -45.34 -11.64
C ALA A 183 5.79 -45.95 -13.08
N ALA A 184 5.43 -45.17 -14.08
CA ALA A 184 5.46 -45.59 -15.48
C ALA A 184 6.86 -46.06 -15.93
N ARG A 185 7.91 -45.36 -15.44
CA ARG A 185 9.31 -45.75 -15.70
C ARG A 185 9.68 -47.11 -15.08
N ARG A 186 9.16 -47.42 -13.89
CA ARG A 186 9.38 -48.72 -13.25
C ARG A 186 8.68 -49.84 -13.99
N ASP A 187 7.46 -49.57 -14.48
CA ASP A 187 6.62 -50.61 -15.11
C ASP A 187 6.98 -50.91 -16.59
N THR A 188 7.67 -50.00 -17.27
CA THR A 188 8.07 -50.24 -18.67
C THR A 188 9.28 -51.17 -18.78
N ALA A 189 9.25 -52.03 -19.75
CA ALA A 189 10.37 -52.95 -20.05
C ALA A 189 11.41 -52.33 -20.99
N SER A 190 11.02 -51.36 -21.83
CA SER A 190 11.87 -50.74 -22.84
C SER A 190 12.92 -49.82 -22.20
N ALA A 191 14.19 -50.06 -22.49
CA ALA A 191 15.29 -49.19 -22.02
C ALA A 191 15.17 -47.77 -22.58
N ASP A 192 14.81 -47.62 -23.84
CA ASP A 192 14.63 -46.31 -24.49
C ASP A 192 13.46 -45.53 -23.86
N ALA A 193 12.33 -46.22 -23.59
CA ALA A 193 11.22 -45.57 -22.90
C ALA A 193 11.56 -45.20 -21.48
N LYS A 194 12.33 -45.99 -20.73
CA LYS A 194 12.88 -45.59 -19.40
C LYS A 194 13.72 -44.32 -19.46
N ALA A 195 14.59 -44.22 -20.47
CA ALA A 195 15.44 -43.07 -20.65
C ALA A 195 14.61 -41.79 -20.93
N VAL A 196 13.61 -41.86 -21.81
CA VAL A 196 12.74 -40.75 -22.12
C VAL A 196 11.91 -40.32 -20.90
N LEU A 197 11.34 -41.27 -20.15
CA LEU A 197 10.56 -41.01 -18.95
C LEU A 197 11.44 -40.35 -17.87
N ALA A 198 12.69 -40.80 -17.68
CA ALA A 198 13.65 -40.22 -16.76
C ALA A 198 13.96 -38.76 -17.14
N GLU A 199 14.13 -38.46 -18.43
CA GLU A 199 14.39 -37.10 -18.91
C GLU A 199 13.23 -36.18 -18.62
N VAL A 200 11.97 -36.60 -18.88
CA VAL A 200 10.77 -35.83 -18.57
C VAL A 200 10.61 -35.61 -17.06
N GLU A 201 10.87 -36.64 -16.26
CA GLU A 201 10.86 -36.55 -14.77
C GLU A 201 11.85 -35.51 -14.26
N HIS A 202 13.08 -35.50 -14.80
CA HIS A 202 14.10 -34.50 -14.42
C HIS A 202 13.68 -33.08 -14.80
N ARG A 203 13.12 -32.88 -16.00
CA ARG A 203 12.60 -31.57 -16.45
C ARG A 203 11.49 -31.06 -15.55
N LEU A 204 10.50 -31.89 -15.25
CA LEU A 204 9.40 -31.52 -14.35
C LEU A 204 9.90 -31.22 -12.93
N SER A 205 10.87 -31.98 -12.44
CA SER A 205 11.49 -31.73 -11.14
C SER A 205 12.25 -30.39 -11.10
N ALA A 206 12.90 -29.99 -12.19
CA ALA A 206 13.55 -28.68 -12.30
C ALA A 206 12.50 -27.55 -12.25
N VAL A 207 11.41 -27.67 -13.03
CA VAL A 207 10.29 -26.70 -13.00
C VAL A 207 9.69 -26.59 -11.60
N GLY A 208 9.45 -27.72 -10.92
CA GLY A 208 8.91 -27.73 -9.57
C GLY A 208 9.78 -26.99 -8.55
N ARG A 209 11.11 -27.15 -8.63
CA ARG A 209 12.05 -26.45 -7.78
C ARG A 209 12.03 -24.93 -8.00
N VAL A 210 12.07 -24.50 -9.26
CA VAL A 210 12.00 -23.07 -9.58
C VAL A 210 10.69 -22.46 -9.15
N HIS A 211 9.59 -23.16 -9.41
CA HIS A 211 8.27 -22.73 -8.94
C HIS A 211 8.24 -22.54 -7.40
N GLN A 212 8.90 -23.46 -6.68
CA GLN A 212 8.99 -23.34 -5.22
C GLN A 212 9.86 -22.17 -4.77
N MET A 213 10.94 -21.85 -5.48
CA MET A 213 11.80 -20.69 -5.20
C MET A 213 11.07 -19.37 -5.51
N LEU A 214 10.38 -19.30 -6.65
CA LEU A 214 9.65 -18.09 -7.08
C LEU A 214 8.51 -17.72 -6.12
N TYR A 215 7.84 -18.72 -5.55
CA TYR A 215 6.60 -18.52 -4.83
C TYR A 215 6.62 -19.00 -3.38
N GLY A 216 7.73 -19.58 -2.92
CA GLY A 216 7.87 -20.12 -1.55
C GLY A 216 8.19 -19.07 -0.50
N GLU A 217 8.93 -18.03 -0.84
CA GLU A 217 9.41 -17.01 0.11
C GLU A 217 8.91 -15.57 -0.20
N GLY A 218 7.87 -15.43 -1.01
CA GLY A 218 7.15 -14.15 -1.16
C GLY A 218 7.79 -13.10 -2.07
N SER A 219 8.80 -13.45 -2.88
CA SER A 219 9.33 -12.53 -3.87
C SER A 219 8.42 -12.43 -5.10
N LEU A 220 7.71 -11.31 -5.23
CA LEU A 220 6.83 -11.02 -6.37
C LEU A 220 7.59 -10.50 -7.60
N VAL A 221 8.86 -10.11 -7.47
CA VAL A 221 9.59 -9.35 -8.50
C VAL A 221 10.53 -10.23 -9.32
N GLY A 222 11.14 -11.25 -8.72
CA GLY A 222 12.12 -12.11 -9.40
C GLY A 222 12.85 -13.04 -8.43
N VAL A 223 13.75 -13.85 -8.99
CA VAL A 223 14.64 -14.75 -8.23
C VAL A 223 16.09 -14.28 -8.41
N ARG A 224 16.87 -14.37 -7.36
CA ARG A 224 18.31 -14.19 -7.45
C ARG A 224 18.94 -15.31 -8.26
N GLY A 225 19.63 -14.94 -9.34
CA GLY A 225 20.24 -15.90 -10.27
C GLY A 225 21.31 -16.79 -9.62
N ASP A 226 22.10 -16.24 -8.68
CA ASP A 226 23.08 -17.02 -7.93
C ASP A 226 22.41 -18.06 -7.01
N GLU A 227 21.27 -17.73 -6.39
CA GLU A 227 20.50 -18.67 -5.58
C GLU A 227 19.87 -19.77 -6.44
N LEU A 228 19.33 -19.38 -7.62
CA LEU A 228 18.78 -20.31 -8.60
C LEU A 228 19.81 -21.36 -9.03
N VAL A 229 21.00 -20.91 -9.44
CA VAL A 229 22.07 -21.81 -9.88
C VAL A 229 22.55 -22.70 -8.73
N LYS A 230 22.79 -22.11 -7.53
CA LYS A 230 23.20 -22.85 -6.32
C LYS A 230 22.18 -23.90 -5.87
N ALA A 231 20.90 -23.69 -6.11
CA ALA A 231 19.85 -24.66 -5.76
C ALA A 231 19.72 -25.78 -6.80
N LEU A 232 19.84 -25.46 -8.09
CA LEU A 232 19.65 -26.41 -9.18
C LEU A 232 20.85 -27.33 -9.39
N CYS A 233 22.05 -26.80 -9.41
CA CYS A 233 23.25 -27.54 -9.72
C CYS A 233 23.48 -28.78 -8.83
N PRO A 234 23.43 -28.68 -7.49
CA PRO A 234 23.58 -29.87 -6.63
C PRO A 234 22.44 -30.87 -6.78
N ALA A 235 21.26 -30.40 -7.18
CA ALA A 235 20.12 -31.27 -7.37
C ALA A 235 20.25 -32.12 -8.63
N VAL A 236 20.79 -31.56 -9.74
CA VAL A 236 21.07 -32.29 -10.96
C VAL A 236 22.20 -33.32 -10.70
N LEU A 237 23.25 -32.92 -10.00
CA LEU A 237 24.34 -33.84 -9.61
C LEU A 237 23.79 -35.06 -8.83
N ARG A 238 23.01 -34.82 -7.79
CA ARG A 238 22.42 -35.92 -7.01
C ARG A 238 21.51 -36.84 -7.85
N ALA A 239 20.74 -36.26 -8.74
CA ALA A 239 19.84 -37.02 -9.60
C ALA A 239 20.57 -37.95 -10.58
N LEU A 240 21.79 -37.56 -10.98
CA LEU A 240 22.66 -38.34 -11.87
C LEU A 240 23.70 -39.20 -11.12
N GLY A 241 23.76 -39.11 -9.80
CA GLY A 241 24.76 -39.81 -9.00
C GLY A 241 26.19 -39.34 -9.28
N ALA A 242 26.36 -38.08 -9.75
CA ALA A 242 27.66 -37.52 -10.09
C ALA A 242 28.37 -36.95 -8.85
N ASP A 243 29.70 -37.01 -8.85
CA ASP A 243 30.53 -36.49 -7.77
C ASP A 243 30.41 -34.95 -7.71
N PRO A 244 30.10 -34.37 -6.53
CA PRO A 244 30.05 -32.93 -6.34
C PRO A 244 31.34 -32.19 -6.68
N GLN A 245 32.50 -32.83 -6.52
CA GLN A 245 33.80 -32.24 -6.83
C GLN A 245 34.00 -31.94 -8.30
N ARG A 246 33.20 -32.56 -9.18
CA ARG A 246 33.24 -32.31 -10.63
C ARG A 246 32.63 -30.98 -11.03
N LEU A 247 31.96 -30.27 -10.15
CA LEU A 247 31.22 -29.05 -10.48
C LEU A 247 31.86 -27.83 -9.84
N SER A 248 32.18 -26.85 -10.68
CA SER A 248 32.50 -25.48 -10.26
C SER A 248 31.38 -24.54 -10.67
N VAL A 249 30.96 -23.67 -9.75
CA VAL A 249 29.85 -22.74 -9.96
C VAL A 249 30.30 -21.31 -9.65
N GLU A 250 30.22 -20.44 -10.66
CA GLU A 250 30.43 -19.00 -10.56
C GLU A 250 29.15 -18.29 -10.96
N ALA A 251 28.44 -17.70 -10.01
CA ALA A 251 27.16 -17.03 -10.29
C ALA A 251 27.15 -15.63 -9.70
N ALA A 252 26.93 -14.64 -10.56
CA ALA A 252 26.72 -13.26 -10.15
C ALA A 252 25.32 -13.08 -9.52
N PRO A 253 25.17 -12.19 -8.54
CA PRO A 253 23.89 -11.91 -7.88
C PRO A 253 23.01 -11.00 -8.76
N ILE A 254 22.53 -11.55 -9.86
CA ILE A 254 21.62 -10.87 -10.81
C ILE A 254 20.15 -11.18 -10.47
N GLU A 255 19.26 -10.22 -10.68
CA GLU A 255 17.83 -10.47 -10.60
C GLU A 255 17.33 -11.08 -11.91
N VAL A 256 16.73 -12.27 -11.81
CA VAL A 256 16.11 -12.99 -12.92
C VAL A 256 14.59 -12.81 -12.82
N PRO A 257 13.95 -12.18 -13.83
CA PRO A 257 12.51 -12.01 -13.85
C PRO A 257 11.76 -13.36 -13.80
N ASN A 258 10.55 -13.35 -13.23
CA ASN A 258 9.76 -14.57 -13.02
C ASN A 258 9.45 -15.33 -14.31
N ASP A 259 9.21 -14.62 -15.42
CA ASP A 259 8.96 -15.20 -16.75
C ASP A 259 10.20 -15.81 -17.39
N VAL A 260 11.39 -15.43 -16.93
CA VAL A 260 12.69 -15.93 -17.38
C VAL A 260 13.19 -17.08 -16.51
N ALA A 261 12.85 -17.11 -15.23
CA ALA A 261 13.42 -18.03 -14.25
C ALA A 261 13.18 -19.52 -14.59
N VAL A 262 11.94 -19.87 -15.00
CA VAL A 262 11.60 -21.25 -15.37
C VAL A 262 12.32 -21.69 -16.66
N PRO A 263 12.27 -20.93 -17.77
CA PRO A 263 13.08 -21.24 -18.94
C PRO A 263 14.58 -21.34 -18.66
N LEU A 264 15.15 -20.42 -17.87
CA LEU A 264 16.57 -20.42 -17.50
C LEU A 264 16.93 -21.70 -16.73
N ALA A 265 16.10 -22.13 -15.81
CA ALA A 265 16.30 -23.35 -15.05
C ALA A 265 16.24 -24.61 -15.92
N LEU A 266 15.34 -24.66 -16.89
CA LEU A 266 15.27 -25.76 -17.86
C LEU A 266 16.53 -25.77 -18.73
N ILE A 267 16.97 -24.60 -19.20
CA ILE A 267 18.22 -24.48 -19.97
C ILE A 267 19.39 -24.98 -19.14
N LEU A 268 19.55 -24.50 -17.90
CA LEU A 268 20.62 -24.95 -17.01
C LEU A 268 20.56 -26.46 -16.76
N ASN A 269 19.38 -27.02 -16.49
CA ASN A 269 19.19 -28.45 -16.28
C ASN A 269 19.62 -29.27 -17.49
N GLU A 270 19.24 -28.85 -18.70
CA GLU A 270 19.60 -29.55 -19.94
C GLU A 270 21.12 -29.48 -20.21
N LEU A 271 21.71 -28.28 -20.12
CA LEU A 271 23.11 -28.07 -20.38
C LEU A 271 23.97 -28.81 -19.35
N LEU A 272 23.63 -28.73 -18.06
CA LEU A 272 24.37 -29.42 -17.00
C LEU A 272 24.21 -30.95 -17.11
N THR A 273 23.04 -31.46 -17.43
CA THR A 273 22.81 -32.88 -17.65
C THR A 273 23.62 -33.40 -18.81
N ASN A 274 23.70 -32.64 -19.92
CA ASN A 274 24.50 -33.01 -21.09
C ASN A 274 26.00 -32.99 -20.75
N ALA A 275 26.50 -31.97 -20.09
CA ALA A 275 27.90 -31.87 -19.65
C ALA A 275 28.30 -33.06 -18.74
N LEU A 276 27.45 -33.43 -17.78
CA LEU A 276 27.71 -34.54 -16.87
C LEU A 276 27.65 -35.91 -17.54
N LYS A 277 26.77 -36.10 -18.54
CA LYS A 277 26.60 -37.37 -19.26
C LYS A 277 27.64 -37.56 -20.39
N HIS A 278 27.99 -36.50 -21.07
CA HIS A 278 28.76 -36.54 -22.31
C HIS A 278 30.12 -35.87 -22.20
N GLY A 279 30.37 -35.11 -21.13
CA GLY A 279 31.60 -34.37 -20.86
C GLY A 279 32.77 -35.27 -20.39
N HIS A 280 32.84 -36.54 -20.84
CA HIS A 280 33.96 -37.45 -20.64
C HIS A 280 34.10 -38.37 -21.86
N GLY A 281 35.31 -38.64 -22.26
CA GLY A 281 35.58 -39.57 -23.34
C GLY A 281 35.28 -41.01 -22.95
N PRO A 282 35.10 -41.93 -23.93
CA PRO A 282 34.88 -43.34 -23.66
C PRO A 282 36.03 -43.92 -22.83
N GLY A 283 35.74 -44.34 -21.58
CA GLY A 283 36.73 -44.93 -20.68
C GLY A 283 37.70 -43.95 -19.98
N GLY A 284 37.53 -42.63 -20.17
CA GLY A 284 38.32 -41.59 -19.48
C GLY A 284 37.78 -41.27 -18.08
N PRO A 285 38.61 -40.64 -17.23
CA PRO A 285 38.15 -40.16 -15.93
C PRO A 285 37.02 -39.11 -16.13
N PRO A 286 36.10 -39.00 -15.19
CA PRO A 286 35.05 -37.99 -15.27
C PRO A 286 35.61 -36.57 -15.30
N GLY A 287 35.42 -35.84 -16.39
CA GLY A 287 35.87 -34.45 -16.56
C GLY A 287 35.13 -33.47 -15.62
N GLY A 288 35.72 -32.31 -15.38
CA GLY A 288 35.08 -31.21 -14.65
C GLY A 288 33.97 -30.55 -15.45
N VAL A 289 33.02 -29.98 -14.77
CA VAL A 289 31.96 -29.14 -15.36
C VAL A 289 31.98 -27.78 -14.67
N ARG A 290 31.98 -26.71 -15.46
CA ARG A 290 31.96 -25.34 -14.96
C ARG A 290 30.65 -24.66 -15.38
N VAL A 291 29.93 -24.09 -14.41
CA VAL A 291 28.74 -23.29 -14.65
C VAL A 291 29.04 -21.85 -14.29
N ARG A 292 28.80 -20.95 -15.23
CA ARG A 292 28.99 -19.51 -15.02
C ARG A 292 27.72 -18.75 -15.37
N LEU A 293 27.26 -17.92 -14.42
CA LEU A 293 26.20 -16.94 -14.64
C LEU A 293 26.78 -15.54 -14.44
N ALA A 294 26.78 -14.71 -15.47
CA ALA A 294 27.40 -13.39 -15.45
C ALA A 294 26.45 -12.34 -15.98
N ALA A 295 26.50 -11.13 -15.39
CA ALA A 295 25.79 -9.98 -15.92
C ALA A 295 26.44 -9.50 -17.22
N LEU A 296 25.62 -9.19 -18.21
CA LEU A 296 26.00 -8.41 -19.38
C LEU A 296 25.49 -6.97 -19.14
N GLY A 297 26.12 -5.97 -19.72
CA GLY A 297 25.69 -4.58 -19.50
C GLY A 297 24.18 -4.38 -19.70
N GLY A 298 23.55 -3.53 -18.88
CA GLY A 298 22.08 -3.35 -18.81
C GLY A 298 21.41 -4.44 -17.98
N ALA A 299 20.23 -4.90 -18.40
CA ALA A 299 19.49 -5.98 -17.75
C ALA A 299 19.77 -7.37 -18.36
N GLY A 300 20.79 -7.49 -19.20
CA GLY A 300 21.18 -8.73 -19.85
C GLY A 300 22.07 -9.61 -18.99
N PHE A 301 22.08 -10.91 -19.26
CA PHE A 301 22.96 -11.87 -18.60
C PHE A 301 23.34 -13.03 -19.51
N GLU A 302 24.44 -13.70 -19.17
CA GLU A 302 24.99 -14.87 -19.86
C GLU A 302 25.03 -16.06 -18.92
N LEU A 303 24.49 -17.19 -19.36
CA LEU A 303 24.66 -18.49 -18.74
C LEU A 303 25.62 -19.30 -19.64
N ALA A 304 26.72 -19.74 -19.09
CA ALA A 304 27.65 -20.65 -19.76
C ALA A 304 27.80 -21.95 -18.95
N VAL A 305 27.75 -23.07 -19.64
CA VAL A 305 28.09 -24.39 -19.09
C VAL A 305 29.22 -24.98 -19.95
N GLU A 306 30.30 -25.34 -19.31
CA GLU A 306 31.54 -25.84 -19.95
C GLU A 306 31.91 -27.19 -19.35
N ASP A 307 32.31 -28.13 -20.20
CA ASP A 307 32.84 -29.46 -19.81
C ASP A 307 34.20 -29.68 -20.40
N ASP A 308 34.98 -30.59 -19.78
CA ASP A 308 36.34 -30.99 -20.21
C ASP A 308 36.29 -32.22 -21.12
N GLY A 309 35.12 -32.52 -21.73
CA GLY A 309 34.92 -33.70 -22.56
C GLY A 309 35.56 -33.63 -23.96
N PRO A 310 35.20 -34.57 -24.83
CA PRO A 310 35.73 -34.60 -26.20
C PRO A 310 35.16 -33.50 -27.10
N GLY A 311 34.24 -32.67 -26.58
CA GLY A 311 33.49 -31.72 -27.38
C GLY A 311 32.46 -32.40 -28.28
N PHE A 312 31.74 -31.62 -29.04
CA PHE A 312 30.85 -32.14 -30.09
C PHE A 312 30.75 -31.16 -31.26
N ASP A 313 30.48 -31.73 -32.46
CA ASP A 313 30.29 -30.91 -33.65
C ASP A 313 28.95 -30.10 -33.54
N PRO A 314 29.00 -28.76 -33.53
CA PRO A 314 27.81 -27.92 -33.52
C PRO A 314 26.81 -28.22 -34.63
N ALA A 315 27.28 -28.76 -35.77
CA ALA A 315 26.39 -29.15 -36.89
C ALA A 315 25.49 -30.36 -36.54
N MET A 316 25.97 -31.28 -35.71
CA MET A 316 25.20 -32.42 -35.20
C MET A 316 24.06 -31.99 -34.25
N ALA A 317 24.17 -30.83 -33.62
CA ALA A 317 23.14 -30.25 -32.75
C ALA A 317 21.91 -29.72 -33.52
N VAL A 318 21.99 -29.61 -34.86
CA VAL A 318 20.95 -28.97 -35.68
C VAL A 318 19.81 -29.91 -36.07
N GLY A 319 20.02 -31.23 -36.03
CA GLY A 319 19.17 -32.22 -36.74
C GLY A 319 17.98 -32.80 -35.96
N ARG A 320 17.90 -32.70 -34.63
CA ARG A 320 16.84 -33.34 -33.83
C ARG A 320 16.07 -32.34 -32.98
N ARG A 321 14.84 -32.01 -33.42
CA ARG A 321 13.89 -31.16 -32.64
C ARG A 321 13.55 -31.71 -31.25
N ALA A 322 13.75 -33.02 -31.03
CA ALA A 322 13.48 -33.70 -29.75
C ALA A 322 14.72 -33.81 -28.85
N SER A 323 15.90 -33.24 -29.25
CA SER A 323 17.10 -33.25 -28.40
C SER A 323 17.06 -32.16 -27.34
N GLY A 324 17.69 -32.37 -26.18
CA GLY A 324 17.79 -31.35 -25.11
C GLY A 324 18.34 -30.02 -25.62
N LEU A 325 19.29 -30.01 -26.56
CA LEU A 325 19.80 -28.79 -27.20
C LEU A 325 18.76 -28.07 -28.08
N GLY A 326 17.84 -28.84 -28.70
CA GLY A 326 16.69 -28.27 -29.42
C GLY A 326 15.77 -27.49 -28.50
N LEU A 327 15.51 -28.03 -27.30
CA LEU A 327 14.75 -27.33 -26.24
C LEU A 327 15.45 -26.05 -25.78
N VAL A 328 16.77 -26.12 -25.48
CA VAL A 328 17.60 -24.98 -25.09
C VAL A 328 17.50 -23.85 -26.12
N ARG A 329 17.66 -24.19 -27.42
CA ARG A 329 17.55 -23.22 -28.52
C ARG A 329 16.13 -22.58 -28.61
N GLY A 330 15.09 -23.39 -28.42
CA GLY A 330 13.71 -22.94 -28.41
C GLY A 330 13.45 -21.96 -27.27
N LEU A 331 13.84 -22.31 -26.05
CA LEU A 331 13.69 -21.47 -24.86
C LEU A 331 14.52 -20.18 -24.95
N ALA A 332 15.76 -20.25 -25.42
CA ALA A 332 16.58 -19.06 -25.61
C ALA A 332 15.94 -18.07 -26.59
N ARG A 333 15.38 -18.56 -27.72
CA ARG A 333 14.64 -17.71 -28.68
C ARG A 333 13.36 -17.12 -28.07
N GLN A 334 12.61 -17.91 -27.32
CA GLN A 334 11.39 -17.44 -26.63
C GLN A 334 11.68 -16.27 -25.70
N LEU A 335 12.84 -16.26 -25.07
CA LEU A 335 13.30 -15.19 -24.19
C LEU A 335 14.00 -14.02 -24.92
N GLY A 336 14.01 -14.03 -26.26
CA GLY A 336 14.69 -13.00 -27.06
C GLY A 336 16.21 -13.09 -27.02
N GLY A 337 16.74 -14.23 -26.56
CA GLY A 337 18.16 -14.49 -26.43
C GLY A 337 18.77 -15.32 -27.58
N SER A 338 20.04 -15.67 -27.42
CA SER A 338 20.77 -16.49 -28.37
C SER A 338 21.45 -17.66 -27.65
N PHE A 339 21.58 -18.79 -28.38
CA PHE A 339 22.31 -19.98 -27.95
C PHE A 339 23.45 -20.27 -28.91
N ARG A 340 24.64 -20.46 -28.37
CA ARG A 340 25.86 -20.84 -29.13
C ARG A 340 26.57 -21.98 -28.45
N VAL A 341 27.26 -22.78 -29.26
CA VAL A 341 28.18 -23.82 -28.83
C VAL A 341 29.56 -23.42 -29.31
N GLU A 342 30.50 -23.37 -28.40
CA GLU A 342 31.89 -23.01 -28.61
C GLU A 342 32.78 -24.18 -28.17
N ARG A 343 34.02 -24.22 -28.61
CA ARG A 343 35.01 -25.16 -28.06
C ARG A 343 35.35 -24.70 -26.62
N GLY A 344 35.48 -25.65 -25.69
CA GLY A 344 35.91 -25.39 -24.34
C GLY A 344 37.34 -24.81 -24.32
N ARG A 345 37.65 -24.03 -23.29
CA ARG A 345 39.03 -23.57 -23.06
C ARG A 345 39.84 -24.70 -22.43
N ALA A 346 41.06 -24.93 -22.93
CA ALA A 346 42.04 -25.73 -22.22
C ALA A 346 42.27 -25.11 -20.82
N GLY A 347 42.25 -25.94 -19.76
CA GLY A 347 42.48 -25.50 -18.40
C GLY A 347 43.77 -24.70 -18.27
N GLU A 348 43.81 -23.67 -17.46
CA GLU A 348 44.97 -22.79 -17.22
C GLU A 348 46.18 -23.51 -16.59
N GLY A 349 46.15 -24.86 -16.46
CA GLY A 349 47.21 -25.66 -15.85
C GLY A 349 48.28 -26.22 -16.80
N ASP A 350 48.03 -26.29 -18.14
CA ASP A 350 48.92 -26.97 -19.09
C ASP A 350 49.34 -26.09 -20.29
N ALA A 351 49.47 -24.80 -20.08
CA ALA A 351 49.78 -23.86 -21.17
C ALA A 351 51.23 -23.88 -21.67
N ALA A 352 52.09 -24.84 -21.22
CA ALA A 352 53.51 -24.85 -21.60
C ALA A 352 53.89 -25.87 -22.69
N ASP A 353 53.02 -26.82 -23.05
CA ASP A 353 53.44 -27.90 -23.98
C ASP A 353 52.35 -28.37 -24.98
N ALA A 354 51.19 -27.71 -25.06
CA ALA A 354 50.19 -28.03 -26.07
C ALA A 354 50.29 -27.05 -27.23
N GLY A 355 50.78 -27.54 -28.35
CA GLY A 355 50.68 -26.89 -29.66
C GLY A 355 49.22 -26.47 -29.94
N GLU A 356 49.01 -25.59 -30.91
CA GLU A 356 47.74 -24.91 -31.32
C GLU A 356 46.48 -25.80 -31.54
N GLU A 357 46.42 -27.04 -31.08
CA GLU A 357 45.26 -27.93 -31.13
C GLU A 357 44.48 -27.85 -29.81
N GLY A 358 43.60 -26.88 -29.81
CA GLY A 358 42.67 -26.45 -28.83
C GLY A 358 42.04 -27.45 -27.89
N GLY A 359 41.64 -26.96 -26.72
CA GLY A 359 40.89 -27.67 -25.69
C GLY A 359 39.76 -28.55 -26.24
N THR A 360 39.66 -29.75 -25.67
CA THR A 360 38.79 -30.82 -26.16
C THR A 360 37.35 -30.71 -25.68
N GLY A 361 37.00 -29.76 -24.77
CA GLY A 361 35.70 -29.64 -24.17
C GLY A 361 34.66 -28.91 -25.00
N ALA A 362 33.41 -28.91 -24.53
CA ALA A 362 32.32 -28.10 -25.07
C ALA A 362 31.95 -26.96 -24.13
N ARG A 363 31.73 -25.78 -24.70
CA ARG A 363 31.19 -24.62 -23.99
C ARG A 363 29.88 -24.20 -24.62
N CYS A 364 28.77 -24.37 -23.87
CA CYS A 364 27.44 -23.98 -24.26
C CYS A 364 27.09 -22.61 -23.63
N VAL A 365 26.78 -21.61 -24.45
CA VAL A 365 26.54 -20.25 -24.01
C VAL A 365 25.14 -19.80 -24.41
N VAL A 366 24.38 -19.33 -23.45
CA VAL A 366 23.06 -18.68 -23.68
C VAL A 366 23.14 -17.26 -23.20
N ARG A 367 22.81 -16.31 -24.07
CA ARG A 367 22.77 -14.89 -23.77
C ARG A 367 21.33 -14.39 -23.83
N PHE A 368 20.97 -13.61 -22.84
CA PHE A 368 19.67 -12.95 -22.75
C PHE A 368 19.88 -11.44 -22.77
N GLU A 369 19.16 -10.77 -23.66
CA GLU A 369 19.12 -9.32 -23.69
C GLU A 369 17.92 -8.88 -22.83
N GLY A 370 18.20 -8.18 -21.74
CA GLY A 370 17.13 -7.69 -20.86
C GLY A 370 16.13 -6.83 -21.66
N ARG A 371 14.85 -7.16 -21.59
CA ARG A 371 13.80 -6.27 -22.08
C ARG A 371 13.84 -4.97 -21.27
N ARG A 372 13.98 -3.83 -21.98
CA ARG A 372 13.86 -2.49 -21.41
C ARG A 372 12.43 -2.23 -20.94
#